data_5aca6e365be608028168fbeec21588fa
#
_entry.id   5aca6e365be608028168fbeec21588fa
#
_cell.length_a   1.000
_cell.length_b   1.000
_cell.length_c   1.000
_cell.angle_alpha   90.00
_cell.angle_beta   90.00
_cell.angle_gamma   90.00
#
_symmetry.space_group_name_H-M   'P 1'
#
loop_
_entity.id
_entity.type
_entity.pdbx_description
1 polymer ?
#
loop_
_entity_poly.entity_id
_entity_poly.type
_entity_poly.pdbx_seq_one_letter_code
_entity_poly.pdbx_strand_id
1 'polypeptide(L)'
;MRHKPFPLAAFLFAIALPVLLNAQTDTLPMHTLIGSGSGRSNGGWGGLSAHYTRVMDQDALLTGVRGGWIIDHRVTLGFAGFGLVTDVPNTAYDSHLAEEGIFVRHTSQFRMGYGGLLIEPVIAYRSAIHVTLPVIIGAGGAVYETYESRLGRPNGPTRYNTGDAQAFFVIEPGIALELSMIKLVRLGLGVSYRYTSDITLPETPKDALRGFNAGVTLKIGRF
;
A
#
# COMPACT_ATOMS: atom_id res chain seq x y z
N MET A 1 17.02 13.76 -30.28
CA MET A 1 16.37 14.50 -29.18
C MET A 1 16.95 13.99 -27.87
N ARG A 2 17.62 14.84 -27.12
CA ARG A 2 18.29 14.47 -25.85
C ARG A 2 17.26 14.50 -24.72
N HIS A 3 16.93 13.34 -24.14
CA HIS A 3 16.16 13.26 -22.90
C HIS A 3 17.06 13.76 -21.75
N LYS A 4 16.65 14.86 -21.13
CA LYS A 4 17.28 15.33 -19.89
C LYS A 4 16.72 14.46 -18.75
N PRO A 5 17.57 13.86 -17.88
CA PRO A 5 17.10 13.15 -16.71
C PRO A 5 16.48 14.16 -15.73
N PHE A 6 15.24 13.90 -15.30
CA PHE A 6 14.62 14.64 -14.21
C PHE A 6 15.40 14.34 -12.92
N PRO A 7 15.89 15.33 -12.20
CA PRO A 7 16.73 15.07 -11.02
C PRO A 7 15.87 14.55 -9.88
N LEU A 8 16.09 13.29 -9.51
CA LEU A 8 15.53 12.63 -8.31
C LEU A 8 15.75 13.45 -7.03
N ALA A 9 16.77 14.33 -7.02
CA ALA A 9 17.07 15.26 -5.95
C ALA A 9 15.98 16.31 -5.70
N ALA A 10 15.19 16.70 -6.71
CA ALA A 10 14.13 17.68 -6.54
C ALA A 10 12.91 17.11 -5.80
N PHE A 11 12.69 15.81 -5.89
CA PHE A 11 11.57 15.15 -5.19
C PHE A 11 11.87 14.94 -3.70
N LEU A 12 13.13 14.70 -3.34
CA LEU A 12 13.56 14.58 -1.95
C LEU A 12 13.56 15.94 -1.22
N PHE A 13 13.76 17.06 -1.93
CA PHE A 13 13.73 18.39 -1.34
C PHE A 13 12.31 18.89 -1.01
N ALA A 14 11.31 18.42 -1.75
CA ALA A 14 9.90 18.76 -1.50
C ALA A 14 9.33 18.11 -0.23
N ILE A 15 9.91 17.00 0.23
CA ILE A 15 9.49 16.29 1.45
C ILE A 15 10.14 16.90 2.72
N ALA A 16 11.25 17.61 2.59
CA ALA A 16 12.00 18.20 3.71
C ALA A 16 11.55 19.64 4.09
N LEU A 17 10.71 20.29 3.29
CA LEU A 17 10.31 21.69 3.49
C LEU A 17 9.34 21.99 4.64
N PRO A 18 8.55 21.06 5.20
CA PRO A 18 7.66 21.38 6.32
C PRO A 18 8.35 21.50 7.68
N VAL A 19 9.64 21.23 7.78
CA VAL A 19 10.34 21.23 9.10
C VAL A 19 10.83 22.63 9.53
N LEU A 20 10.78 23.62 8.64
CA LEU A 20 11.36 24.96 8.91
C LEU A 20 10.34 26.11 9.03
N LEU A 21 9.04 25.83 9.03
CA LEU A 21 8.04 26.84 9.38
C LEU A 21 7.96 26.94 10.91
N ASN A 22 8.80 27.78 11.48
CA ASN A 22 8.59 28.31 12.82
C ASN A 22 7.29 29.12 12.80
N ALA A 23 6.20 28.50 13.26
CA ALA A 23 4.95 29.18 13.48
C ALA A 23 5.16 30.31 14.49
N GLN A 24 4.81 31.51 14.10
CA GLN A 24 4.73 32.67 14.98
C GLN A 24 3.84 32.33 16.18
N THR A 25 4.31 32.66 17.36
CA THR A 25 3.58 32.55 18.60
C THR A 25 2.46 33.59 18.64
N ASP A 26 1.29 33.24 18.09
CA ASP A 26 0.05 33.93 18.37
C ASP A 26 -0.51 33.41 19.69
N THR A 27 -0.59 34.31 20.70
CA THR A 27 -0.98 34.04 22.08
C THR A 27 -2.49 33.86 22.29
N LEU A 28 -3.28 33.62 21.26
CA LEU A 28 -4.70 33.32 21.41
C LEU A 28 -4.90 31.80 21.48
N PRO A 29 -5.60 31.25 22.49
CA PRO A 29 -5.86 29.84 22.59
C PRO A 29 -6.79 29.43 21.44
N MET A 30 -6.25 28.80 20.38
CA MET A 30 -7.04 28.13 19.37
C MET A 30 -7.71 26.93 20.01
N HIS A 31 -9.04 26.93 20.05
CA HIS A 31 -9.83 25.74 20.38
C HIS A 31 -9.77 24.79 19.19
N THR A 32 -8.84 23.84 19.23
CA THR A 32 -8.77 22.75 18.23
C THR A 32 -9.69 21.61 18.66
N LEU A 33 -10.29 20.91 17.71
CA LEU A 33 -11.11 19.71 17.96
C LEU A 33 -10.36 18.61 18.75
N ILE A 34 -9.03 18.66 18.72
CA ILE A 34 -8.14 17.85 19.53
C ILE A 34 -7.48 18.78 20.54
N GLY A 35 -8.20 19.06 21.65
CA GLY A 35 -7.72 20.00 22.67
C GLY A 35 -6.41 19.56 23.29
N SER A 36 -5.49 20.51 23.46
CA SER A 36 -4.25 20.38 24.24
C SER A 36 -4.58 20.31 25.74
N GLY A 37 -5.21 19.24 26.20
CA GLY A 37 -5.35 18.93 27.62
C GLY A 37 -3.99 18.52 28.17
N SER A 38 -3.53 19.18 29.21
CA SER A 38 -2.35 18.80 29.97
C SER A 38 -2.46 17.34 30.43
N GLY A 39 -1.67 16.44 29.80
CA GLY A 39 -1.65 15.01 30.13
C GLY A 39 -1.83 14.05 28.95
N ARG A 40 -2.14 14.54 27.74
CA ARG A 40 -2.21 13.67 26.55
C ARG A 40 -0.84 13.45 25.95
N SER A 41 -0.41 12.20 25.91
CA SER A 41 0.82 11.81 25.22
C SER A 41 0.49 11.47 23.77
N ASN A 42 1.07 12.21 22.85
CA ASN A 42 0.97 11.98 21.42
C ASN A 42 2.27 11.35 20.92
N GLY A 43 2.15 10.43 20.00
CA GLY A 43 3.27 9.77 19.35
C GLY A 43 3.13 9.76 17.84
N GLY A 44 4.10 9.17 17.19
CA GLY A 44 4.06 8.94 15.75
C GLY A 44 5.01 7.83 15.38
N TRP A 45 4.64 7.06 14.39
CA TRP A 45 5.44 5.94 13.92
C TRP A 45 5.37 5.77 12.40
N GLY A 46 6.40 5.16 11.86
CA GLY A 46 6.44 4.63 10.51
C GLY A 46 6.85 3.17 10.54
N GLY A 47 6.48 2.40 9.53
CA GLY A 47 6.79 0.98 9.52
C GLY A 47 6.76 0.37 8.14
N LEU A 48 7.42 -0.79 8.04
CA LEU A 48 7.44 -1.65 6.87
C LEU A 48 6.58 -2.88 7.14
N SER A 49 5.88 -3.32 6.11
CA SER A 49 5.00 -4.49 6.19
C SER A 49 5.28 -5.45 5.04
N ALA A 50 5.15 -6.74 5.33
CA ALA A 50 5.15 -7.81 4.34
C ALA A 50 3.98 -8.75 4.64
N HIS A 51 3.10 -8.93 3.65
CA HIS A 51 1.87 -9.70 3.78
C HIS A 51 1.80 -10.78 2.71
N TYR A 52 1.64 -12.02 3.12
CA TYR A 52 1.21 -13.09 2.25
C TYR A 52 -0.28 -12.93 1.95
N THR A 53 -0.66 -13.14 0.70
CA THR A 53 -2.05 -13.08 0.22
C THR A 53 -2.24 -14.03 -0.97
N ARG A 54 -3.46 -14.08 -1.49
CA ARG A 54 -3.73 -14.69 -2.80
C ARG A 54 -4.34 -13.65 -3.73
N VAL A 55 -3.88 -13.66 -4.97
CA VAL A 55 -4.37 -12.80 -6.06
C VAL A 55 -4.64 -13.71 -7.25
N MET A 56 -5.87 -13.68 -7.79
CA MET A 56 -6.29 -14.57 -8.88
C MET A 56 -6.01 -16.06 -8.55
N ASP A 57 -6.28 -16.47 -7.31
CA ASP A 57 -6.00 -17.82 -6.78
C ASP A 57 -4.52 -18.24 -6.82
N GLN A 58 -3.59 -17.33 -7.05
CA GLN A 58 -2.15 -17.55 -6.97
C GLN A 58 -1.57 -16.95 -5.68
N ASP A 59 -0.56 -17.63 -5.12
CA ASP A 59 0.15 -17.16 -3.93
C ASP A 59 0.92 -15.89 -4.26
N ALA A 60 0.79 -14.89 -3.41
CA ALA A 60 1.33 -13.58 -3.66
C ALA A 60 1.89 -12.91 -2.40
N LEU A 61 2.87 -12.04 -2.58
CA LEU A 61 3.47 -11.23 -1.53
C LEU A 61 3.19 -9.75 -1.81
N LEU A 62 2.62 -9.09 -0.82
CA LEU A 62 2.51 -7.64 -0.77
C LEU A 62 3.59 -7.10 0.16
N THR A 63 4.28 -6.06 -0.29
CA THR A 63 5.10 -5.24 0.61
C THR A 63 4.54 -3.84 0.67
N GLY A 64 4.74 -3.17 1.79
CA GLY A 64 4.18 -1.85 1.96
C GLY A 64 4.80 -1.06 3.09
N VAL A 65 4.38 0.19 3.12
CA VAL A 65 4.72 1.15 4.17
C VAL A 65 3.44 1.60 4.84
N ARG A 66 3.50 1.81 6.14
CA ARG A 66 2.41 2.41 6.89
C ARG A 66 2.96 3.32 7.96
N GLY A 67 2.16 4.27 8.39
CA GLY A 67 2.56 5.16 9.48
C GLY A 67 1.48 6.15 9.81
N GLY A 68 1.61 6.75 10.97
CA GLY A 68 0.63 7.72 11.43
C GLY A 68 0.92 8.31 12.79
N TRP A 69 0.02 9.13 13.21
CA TRP A 69 0.02 9.81 14.48
C TRP A 69 -0.84 9.04 15.48
N ILE A 70 -0.27 8.76 16.65
CA ILE A 70 -0.96 8.12 17.76
C ILE A 70 -1.56 9.21 18.66
N ILE A 71 -2.85 9.10 18.89
CA ILE A 71 -3.61 9.99 19.76
C ILE A 71 -3.90 9.23 21.06
N ASP A 72 -3.41 9.79 22.18
CA ASP A 72 -3.65 9.28 23.55
C ASP A 72 -3.30 7.79 23.72
N HIS A 73 -2.29 7.27 23.00
CA HIS A 73 -1.88 5.86 22.94
C HIS A 73 -2.99 4.87 22.52
N ARG A 74 -4.15 5.35 22.08
CA ARG A 74 -5.36 4.55 21.84
C ARG A 74 -5.72 4.39 20.37
N VAL A 75 -5.44 5.39 19.55
CA VAL A 75 -5.82 5.38 18.13
C VAL A 75 -4.69 5.96 17.31
N THR A 76 -4.29 5.25 16.27
CA THR A 76 -3.46 5.81 15.20
C THR A 76 -4.34 6.28 14.05
N LEU A 77 -4.07 7.49 13.58
CA LEU A 77 -4.59 8.02 12.31
C LEU A 77 -3.41 8.27 11.38
N GLY A 78 -3.48 7.73 10.17
CA GLY A 78 -2.35 7.83 9.25
C GLY A 78 -2.65 7.33 7.86
N PHE A 79 -1.63 6.82 7.20
CA PHE A 79 -1.70 6.28 5.86
C PHE A 79 -1.01 4.92 5.77
N ALA A 80 -1.46 4.11 4.82
CA ALA A 80 -0.83 2.87 4.44
C ALA A 80 -0.82 2.73 2.92
N GLY A 81 0.21 2.07 2.39
CA GLY A 81 0.30 1.74 0.97
C GLY A 81 1.01 0.43 0.78
N PHE A 82 0.52 -0.38 -0.18
CA PHE A 82 1.02 -1.72 -0.49
C PHE A 82 1.16 -1.89 -1.99
N GLY A 83 2.13 -2.69 -2.40
CA GLY A 83 2.33 -3.12 -3.77
C GLY A 83 2.60 -4.60 -3.85
N LEU A 84 2.12 -5.22 -4.92
CA LEU A 84 2.42 -6.61 -5.28
C LEU A 84 3.87 -6.70 -5.77
N VAL A 85 4.64 -7.61 -5.17
CA VAL A 85 6.06 -7.80 -5.52
C VAL A 85 6.34 -9.14 -6.18
N THR A 86 5.46 -10.11 -6.04
CA THR A 86 5.54 -11.39 -6.74
C THR A 86 4.95 -11.29 -8.14
N ASP A 87 5.41 -12.16 -9.02
CA ASP A 87 4.81 -12.34 -10.34
C ASP A 87 3.50 -13.10 -10.21
N VAL A 88 2.47 -12.60 -10.91
CA VAL A 88 1.15 -13.23 -11.03
C VAL A 88 0.83 -13.34 -12.51
N PRO A 89 1.23 -14.45 -13.17
CA PRO A 89 1.02 -14.64 -14.60
C PRO A 89 -0.46 -14.90 -14.91
N ASN A 90 -0.94 -14.42 -16.07
CA ASN A 90 -2.26 -14.70 -16.60
C ASN A 90 -2.22 -15.13 -18.07
N THR A 91 -2.25 -16.42 -18.30
CA THR A 91 -2.24 -17.01 -19.66
C THR A 91 -3.56 -16.82 -20.41
N ALA A 92 -4.68 -16.65 -19.71
CA ALA A 92 -5.96 -16.35 -20.34
C ALA A 92 -5.94 -14.95 -20.98
N TYR A 93 -5.31 -13.99 -20.30
CA TYR A 93 -5.09 -12.65 -20.86
C TYR A 93 -4.18 -12.69 -22.09
N ASP A 94 -3.14 -13.54 -22.12
CA ASP A 94 -2.30 -13.74 -23.30
C ASP A 94 -3.11 -14.28 -24.49
N SER A 95 -4.06 -15.18 -24.24
CA SER A 95 -4.96 -15.72 -25.26
C SER A 95 -5.89 -14.64 -25.84
N HIS A 96 -6.43 -13.78 -24.97
CA HIS A 96 -7.25 -12.63 -25.39
C HIS A 96 -6.44 -11.67 -26.27
N LEU A 97 -5.20 -11.34 -25.90
CA LEU A 97 -4.33 -10.52 -26.75
C LEU A 97 -4.02 -11.18 -28.10
N ALA A 98 -3.85 -12.50 -28.14
CA ALA A 98 -3.60 -13.23 -29.38
C ALA A 98 -4.81 -13.17 -30.34
N GLU A 99 -6.04 -13.18 -29.84
CA GLU A 99 -7.26 -12.97 -30.61
C GLU A 99 -7.32 -11.56 -31.23
N GLU A 100 -6.77 -10.58 -30.55
CA GLU A 100 -6.60 -9.20 -31.06
C GLU A 100 -5.40 -9.05 -32.03
N GLY A 101 -4.68 -10.14 -32.29
CA GLY A 101 -3.49 -10.15 -33.18
C GLY A 101 -2.21 -9.63 -32.50
N ILE A 102 -2.20 -9.56 -31.18
CA ILE A 102 -1.03 -9.17 -30.37
C ILE A 102 -0.39 -10.44 -29.80
N PHE A 103 0.86 -10.70 -30.17
CA PHE A 103 1.60 -11.85 -29.63
C PHE A 103 2.55 -11.39 -28.54
N VAL A 104 2.44 -12.02 -27.38
CA VAL A 104 3.33 -11.77 -26.25
C VAL A 104 4.50 -12.76 -26.28
N ARG A 105 5.69 -12.31 -25.90
CA ARG A 105 6.89 -13.15 -25.82
C ARG A 105 7.06 -13.83 -24.47
N HIS A 106 6.53 -13.22 -23.43
CA HIS A 106 6.53 -13.74 -22.07
C HIS A 106 5.12 -13.59 -21.53
N THR A 107 4.69 -14.51 -20.67
CA THR A 107 3.38 -14.45 -20.03
C THR A 107 3.18 -13.11 -19.35
N SER A 108 2.04 -12.49 -19.65
CA SER A 108 1.64 -11.20 -19.07
C SER A 108 1.55 -11.31 -17.56
N GLN A 109 2.06 -10.29 -16.89
CA GLN A 109 2.09 -10.23 -15.43
C GLN A 109 1.03 -9.25 -14.93
N PHE A 110 0.22 -9.73 -13.99
CA PHE A 110 -0.71 -8.86 -13.29
C PHE A 110 0.02 -8.12 -12.18
N ARG A 111 -0.14 -6.80 -12.14
CA ARG A 111 0.43 -5.94 -11.11
C ARG A 111 -0.67 -5.15 -10.42
N MET A 112 -0.50 -4.93 -9.14
CA MET A 112 -1.42 -4.07 -8.41
C MET A 112 -0.74 -3.36 -7.25
N GLY A 113 -1.31 -2.21 -6.89
CA GLY A 113 -0.95 -1.49 -5.67
C GLY A 113 -2.13 -0.68 -5.17
N TYR A 114 -2.19 -0.46 -3.87
CA TYR A 114 -3.24 0.33 -3.24
C TYR A 114 -2.72 1.07 -2.02
N GLY A 115 -3.47 2.08 -1.61
CA GLY A 115 -3.18 2.82 -0.39
C GLY A 115 -4.36 3.66 0.04
N GLY A 116 -4.28 4.18 1.25
CA GLY A 116 -5.37 4.97 1.81
C GLY A 116 -5.14 5.40 3.24
N LEU A 117 -6.19 5.90 3.84
CA LEU A 117 -6.25 6.26 5.24
C LEU A 117 -6.17 5.01 6.13
N LEU A 118 -5.31 5.07 7.13
CA LEU A 118 -5.18 4.07 8.18
C LEU A 118 -5.83 4.60 9.45
N ILE A 119 -6.79 3.84 9.98
CA ILE A 119 -7.38 4.05 11.31
C ILE A 119 -7.06 2.79 12.10
N GLU A 120 -6.31 2.92 13.21
CA GLU A 120 -5.85 1.77 13.97
C GLU A 120 -6.07 1.97 15.47
N PRO A 121 -7.24 1.56 16.02
CA PRO A 121 -7.46 1.47 17.45
C PRO A 121 -6.51 0.48 18.12
N VAL A 122 -6.03 0.83 19.33
CA VAL A 122 -5.13 0.01 20.16
C VAL A 122 -5.86 -0.42 21.42
N ILE A 123 -5.97 -1.73 21.61
CA ILE A 123 -6.58 -2.33 22.80
C ILE A 123 -5.47 -2.79 23.75
N ALA A 124 -5.64 -2.57 25.05
CA ALA A 124 -4.67 -2.92 26.07
C ALA A 124 -3.28 -2.27 25.89
N TYR A 125 -3.24 -0.99 25.50
CA TYR A 125 -2.03 -0.26 25.13
C TYR A 125 -0.95 -0.20 26.24
N ARG A 126 -1.30 -0.49 27.50
CA ARG A 126 -0.35 -0.55 28.63
C ARG A 126 0.40 -1.87 28.76
N SER A 127 0.00 -2.89 27.99
CA SER A 127 0.66 -4.20 27.99
C SER A 127 1.86 -4.23 27.04
N ALA A 128 2.85 -5.05 27.32
CA ALA A 128 3.95 -5.33 26.37
C ALA A 128 3.45 -6.02 25.10
N ILE A 129 2.36 -6.76 25.22
CA ILE A 129 1.62 -7.35 24.09
C ILE A 129 0.24 -6.70 24.08
N HIS A 130 -0.16 -6.14 22.95
CA HIS A 130 -1.46 -5.50 22.79
C HIS A 130 -2.08 -5.84 21.42
N VAL A 131 -3.36 -5.61 21.30
CA VAL A 131 -4.11 -5.87 20.08
C VAL A 131 -4.39 -4.56 19.39
N THR A 132 -4.20 -4.53 18.07
CA THR A 132 -4.64 -3.42 17.22
C THR A 132 -5.67 -3.89 16.21
N LEU A 133 -6.55 -2.97 15.82
CA LEU A 133 -7.61 -3.21 14.83
C LEU A 133 -7.43 -2.25 13.64
N PRO A 134 -6.43 -2.48 12.78
CA PRO A 134 -6.20 -1.62 11.63
C PRO A 134 -7.34 -1.72 10.63
N VAL A 135 -7.79 -0.57 10.11
CA VAL A 135 -8.70 -0.46 8.98
C VAL A 135 -8.06 0.48 7.97
N ILE A 136 -7.91 0.02 6.71
CA ILE A 136 -7.46 0.84 5.61
C ILE A 136 -8.63 1.12 4.70
N ILE A 137 -8.84 2.39 4.34
CA ILE A 137 -9.88 2.83 3.42
C ILE A 137 -9.22 3.68 2.34
N GLY A 138 -9.32 3.26 1.08
CA GLY A 138 -8.64 3.98 0.02
C GLY A 138 -8.92 3.47 -1.38
N ALA A 139 -7.92 3.58 -2.23
CA ALA A 139 -7.99 3.19 -3.62
C ALA A 139 -6.67 2.60 -4.11
N GLY A 140 -6.72 1.92 -5.24
CA GLY A 140 -5.57 1.33 -5.88
C GLY A 140 -5.72 1.26 -7.39
N GLY A 141 -4.69 0.71 -8.03
CA GLY A 141 -4.68 0.41 -9.45
C GLY A 141 -4.20 -1.02 -9.69
N ALA A 142 -4.76 -1.65 -10.70
CA ALA A 142 -4.34 -2.92 -11.24
C ALA A 142 -4.01 -2.74 -12.73
N VAL A 143 -3.01 -3.46 -13.23
CA VAL A 143 -2.53 -3.33 -14.59
C VAL A 143 -1.87 -4.62 -15.05
N TYR A 144 -1.98 -4.91 -16.36
CA TYR A 144 -1.18 -5.95 -16.99
C TYR A 144 0.12 -5.37 -17.56
N GLU A 145 1.22 -6.02 -17.26
CA GLU A 145 2.54 -5.77 -17.90
C GLU A 145 2.78 -6.82 -18.96
N THR A 146 2.99 -6.40 -20.20
CA THR A 146 3.18 -7.27 -21.35
C THR A 146 4.46 -6.94 -22.11
N TYR A 147 5.05 -7.95 -22.75
CA TYR A 147 6.17 -7.81 -23.67
C TYR A 147 5.72 -8.22 -25.07
N GLU A 148 5.29 -7.25 -25.85
CA GLU A 148 4.64 -7.47 -27.15
C GLU A 148 5.62 -7.70 -28.29
N SER A 149 5.22 -8.58 -29.24
CA SER A 149 5.79 -8.68 -30.57
C SER A 149 4.66 -8.60 -31.59
N ARG A 150 4.67 -7.60 -32.46
CA ARG A 150 3.65 -7.47 -33.51
C ARG A 150 3.83 -8.52 -34.59
N LEU A 151 2.72 -9.07 -35.11
CA LEU A 151 2.66 -9.93 -36.28
C LEU A 151 3.48 -9.36 -37.46
N GLY A 152 4.29 -10.18 -38.09
CA GLY A 152 5.10 -9.82 -39.26
C GLY A 152 6.53 -9.35 -38.95
N ARG A 153 6.93 -9.28 -37.70
CA ARG A 153 8.32 -9.02 -37.29
C ARG A 153 8.75 -9.91 -36.11
N PRO A 154 8.93 -11.21 -36.32
CA PRO A 154 9.33 -12.14 -35.24
C PRO A 154 10.62 -11.74 -34.52
N ASN A 155 11.51 -10.99 -35.20
CA ASN A 155 12.77 -10.47 -34.66
C ASN A 155 12.75 -8.96 -34.43
N GLY A 156 11.57 -8.32 -34.40
CA GLY A 156 11.43 -6.90 -34.09
C GLY A 156 11.78 -6.60 -32.60
N PRO A 157 12.08 -5.34 -32.26
CA PRO A 157 12.34 -4.98 -30.88
C PRO A 157 11.12 -5.31 -30.02
N THR A 158 11.35 -5.99 -28.90
CA THR A 158 10.34 -6.24 -27.87
C THR A 158 9.92 -4.90 -27.30
N ARG A 159 8.63 -4.59 -27.33
CA ARG A 159 8.09 -3.38 -26.73
C ARG A 159 7.45 -3.76 -25.41
N TYR A 160 7.95 -3.18 -24.34
CA TYR A 160 7.25 -3.19 -23.05
C TYR A 160 5.98 -2.34 -23.20
N ASN A 161 4.85 -2.92 -22.91
CA ASN A 161 3.57 -2.23 -22.93
C ASN A 161 2.90 -2.39 -21.57
N THR A 162 2.35 -1.29 -21.09
CA THR A 162 1.41 -1.32 -19.99
C THR A 162 0.05 -1.61 -20.64
N GLY A 163 -0.44 -2.82 -20.47
CA GLY A 163 -1.72 -3.26 -21.00
C GLY A 163 -2.90 -2.58 -20.32
N ASP A 164 -4.02 -3.30 -20.28
CA ASP A 164 -5.22 -2.80 -19.61
C ASP A 164 -4.98 -2.46 -18.15
N ALA A 165 -5.50 -1.31 -17.74
CA ALA A 165 -5.36 -0.79 -16.38
C ALA A 165 -6.70 -0.33 -15.82
N GLN A 166 -6.90 -0.57 -14.52
CA GLN A 166 -8.13 -0.19 -13.84
C GLN A 166 -7.84 0.30 -12.43
N ALA A 167 -8.53 1.37 -12.02
CA ALA A 167 -8.57 1.80 -10.63
C ALA A 167 -9.66 1.04 -9.85
N PHE A 168 -9.45 0.83 -8.56
CA PHE A 168 -10.39 0.20 -7.66
C PHE A 168 -10.41 0.86 -6.28
N PHE A 169 -11.54 0.75 -5.58
CA PHE A 169 -11.64 1.10 -4.18
C PHE A 169 -11.28 -0.09 -3.29
N VAL A 170 -10.74 0.21 -2.10
CA VAL A 170 -10.36 -0.82 -1.13
C VAL A 170 -10.79 -0.44 0.28
N ILE A 171 -11.31 -1.46 1.00
CA ILE A 171 -11.51 -1.42 2.45
C ILE A 171 -10.84 -2.69 2.99
N GLU A 172 -9.93 -2.53 3.93
CA GLU A 172 -9.18 -3.65 4.51
C GLU A 172 -9.20 -3.57 6.03
N PRO A 173 -10.20 -4.17 6.69
CA PRO A 173 -10.21 -4.38 8.13
C PRO A 173 -9.26 -5.52 8.52
N GLY A 174 -8.63 -5.39 9.69
CA GLY A 174 -7.72 -6.40 10.21
C GLY A 174 -7.65 -6.44 11.73
N ILE A 175 -6.92 -7.41 12.21
CA ILE A 175 -6.51 -7.55 13.61
C ILE A 175 -5.04 -7.91 13.66
N ALA A 176 -4.31 -7.30 14.58
CA ALA A 176 -2.90 -7.61 14.77
C ALA A 176 -2.55 -7.68 16.26
N LEU A 177 -1.63 -8.59 16.57
CA LEU A 177 -0.93 -8.66 17.85
C LEU A 177 0.38 -7.89 17.71
N GLU A 178 0.60 -6.93 18.57
CA GLU A 178 1.84 -6.14 18.60
C GLU A 178 2.64 -6.42 19.86
N LEU A 179 3.92 -6.68 19.65
CA LEU A 179 4.91 -6.86 20.71
C LEU A 179 5.82 -5.63 20.77
N SER A 180 5.85 -4.95 21.89
CA SER A 180 6.80 -3.87 22.17
C SER A 180 8.17 -4.46 22.50
N MET A 181 9.08 -4.48 21.50
CA MET A 181 10.42 -5.04 21.67
C MET A 181 11.33 -4.10 22.47
N ILE A 182 11.31 -2.84 22.14
CA ILE A 182 11.97 -1.75 22.83
C ILE A 182 11.09 -0.50 22.79
N LYS A 183 11.48 0.59 23.48
CA LYS A 183 10.67 1.81 23.54
C LYS A 183 10.28 2.41 22.18
N LEU A 184 11.10 2.18 21.14
CA LEU A 184 10.92 2.78 19.82
C LEU A 184 10.57 1.76 18.74
N VAL A 185 10.53 0.45 19.05
CA VAL A 185 10.33 -0.60 18.05
C VAL A 185 9.25 -1.57 18.50
N ARG A 186 8.27 -1.78 17.63
CA ARG A 186 7.22 -2.78 17.80
C ARG A 186 7.19 -3.73 16.61
N LEU A 187 6.93 -5.00 16.89
CA LEU A 187 6.69 -6.04 15.90
C LEU A 187 5.21 -6.43 15.96
N GLY A 188 4.52 -6.30 14.84
CA GLY A 188 3.13 -6.71 14.68
C GLY A 188 3.01 -7.97 13.84
N LEU A 189 2.15 -8.89 14.25
CA LEU A 189 1.69 -10.05 13.49
C LEU A 189 0.19 -9.90 13.30
N GLY A 190 -0.29 -9.93 12.06
CA GLY A 190 -1.70 -9.63 11.82
C GLY A 190 -2.29 -10.39 10.65
N VAL A 191 -3.62 -10.40 10.65
CA VAL A 191 -4.45 -10.86 9.55
C VAL A 191 -5.45 -9.75 9.19
N SER A 192 -5.75 -9.61 7.90
CA SER A 192 -6.75 -8.69 7.41
C SER A 192 -7.53 -9.33 6.25
N TYR A 193 -8.66 -8.76 5.92
CA TYR A 193 -9.40 -9.11 4.74
C TYR A 193 -9.48 -7.91 3.81
N ARG A 194 -8.95 -8.05 2.61
CA ARG A 194 -9.01 -7.01 1.58
C ARG A 194 -10.30 -7.17 0.77
N TYR A 195 -11.16 -6.18 0.89
CA TYR A 195 -12.37 -6.04 0.11
C TYR A 195 -12.18 -4.94 -0.93
N THR A 196 -12.42 -5.25 -2.21
CA THR A 196 -12.26 -4.29 -3.31
C THR A 196 -13.54 -4.18 -4.12
N SER A 197 -13.69 -3.06 -4.85
CA SER A 197 -14.65 -3.00 -5.95
C SER A 197 -14.31 -4.04 -7.02
N ASP A 198 -15.29 -4.36 -7.87
CA ASP A 198 -15.12 -5.35 -8.94
C ASP A 198 -14.02 -4.93 -9.91
N ILE A 199 -13.25 -5.92 -10.35
CA ILE A 199 -12.28 -5.79 -11.43
C ILE A 199 -13.00 -6.17 -12.73
N THR A 200 -12.81 -5.36 -13.78
CA THR A 200 -13.40 -5.54 -15.10
C THR A 200 -12.35 -5.66 -16.20
N LEU A 201 -11.09 -5.90 -15.82
CA LEU A 201 -10.03 -6.18 -16.80
C LEU A 201 -10.31 -7.48 -17.53
N PRO A 202 -9.95 -7.58 -18.83
CA PRO A 202 -10.14 -8.80 -19.61
C PRO A 202 -9.54 -10.02 -18.92
N GLU A 203 -10.22 -11.15 -19.00
CA GLU A 203 -9.78 -12.46 -18.47
C GLU A 203 -9.34 -12.41 -16.99
N THR A 204 -9.97 -11.52 -16.21
CA THR A 204 -9.67 -11.33 -14.79
C THR A 204 -10.96 -11.53 -13.97
N PRO A 205 -10.96 -12.42 -12.95
CA PRO A 205 -12.09 -12.57 -12.07
C PRO A 205 -12.47 -11.23 -11.40
N LYS A 206 -13.76 -10.95 -11.25
CA LYS A 206 -14.25 -9.69 -10.65
C LYS A 206 -13.75 -9.50 -9.23
N ASP A 207 -13.52 -10.59 -8.52
CA ASP A 207 -13.05 -10.64 -7.13
C ASP A 207 -11.55 -10.98 -7.01
N ALA A 208 -10.82 -10.90 -8.10
CA ALA A 208 -9.39 -11.25 -8.20
C ALA A 208 -8.50 -10.67 -7.08
N LEU A 209 -8.89 -9.52 -6.55
CA LEU A 209 -8.15 -8.81 -5.50
C LEU A 209 -8.71 -9.02 -4.09
N ARG A 210 -9.89 -9.64 -3.95
CA ARG A 210 -10.50 -9.90 -2.63
C ARG A 210 -9.83 -11.09 -1.97
N GLY A 211 -9.52 -10.98 -0.68
CA GLY A 211 -8.92 -12.11 0.01
C GLY A 211 -8.29 -11.75 1.35
N PHE A 212 -7.88 -12.79 2.05
CA PHE A 212 -7.15 -12.67 3.29
C PHE A 212 -5.70 -12.28 3.04
N ASN A 213 -5.19 -11.47 3.95
CA ASN A 213 -3.77 -11.16 4.07
C ASN A 213 -3.31 -11.62 5.45
N ALA A 214 -2.13 -12.21 5.53
CA ALA A 214 -1.47 -12.54 6.79
C ALA A 214 -0.02 -12.05 6.72
N GLY A 215 0.45 -11.36 7.75
CA GLY A 215 1.78 -10.79 7.62
C GLY A 215 2.35 -10.17 8.88
N VAL A 216 3.50 -9.56 8.66
CA VAL A 216 4.30 -8.91 9.70
C VAL A 216 4.43 -7.43 9.40
N THR A 217 4.52 -6.62 10.47
CA THR A 217 4.79 -5.19 10.40
C THR A 217 5.85 -4.82 11.43
N LEU A 218 6.92 -4.20 10.98
CA LEU A 218 7.92 -3.60 11.86
C LEU A 218 7.62 -2.10 11.97
N LYS A 219 7.27 -1.65 13.17
CA LYS A 219 6.97 -0.24 13.48
C LYS A 219 8.12 0.40 14.24
N ILE A 220 8.52 1.59 13.81
CA ILE A 220 9.56 2.39 14.47
C ILE A 220 8.98 3.78 14.75
N GLY A 221 9.03 4.21 16.00
CA GLY A 221 8.48 5.51 16.38
C GLY A 221 8.33 5.73 17.86
N ARG A 222 7.56 6.72 18.19
CA ARG A 222 7.23 7.12 19.56
C ARG A 222 5.77 6.69 19.83
N PHE A 223 5.61 5.74 20.74
CA PHE A 223 4.33 5.09 21.00
C PHE A 223 3.71 5.54 22.31
#